data_1c5e445262b8c042aa24502ffb3c1d18
#
_entry.id   1c5e445262b8c042aa24502ffb3c1d18
#
_cell.length_a   1.000
_cell.length_b   1.000
_cell.length_c   1.000
_cell.angle_alpha   90.00
_cell.angle_beta   90.00
_cell.angle_gamma   90.00
#
_symmetry.space_group_name_H-M   'P 1'
#
loop_
_entity.id
_entity.type
_entity.pdbx_description
1 polymer ?
#
loop_
_entity_poly.entity_id
_entity_poly.type
_entity_poly.pdbx_seq_one_letter_code
_entity_poly.pdbx_strand_id
1 'polypeptide(L)'
;MNENFVNFCKMSQKTLKNAVVNHLRTTHKDITVGDGFVYAQGTFPVLLVAHLDTVHKSLPTYIYYNAKKGAFYSPVGIGGDDRCGVYMILEIVKKFNCSVLFCEDEESGGLGAKKFIETDLAKGLAFNYIIELDRKGSNDAVFYDCDNEEFEEFITKEFYQSDWGTFSDISIIAPFLECAAVNLSCGYYNAHTVEEYVVLSEMEASIEAVCKLLERTTENDKFEYVERVSTFSYGNWGNYFAQKYGNGYPTYMYDIEEYEEHPEYTEYVHQKYTGKNYYLIEYIDDRGKTNWEETYADSYAEAIGKFLMYHANLMYGDIIDVSCESGE
;
A
#
# COMPACT_ATOMS: atom_id res chain seq x y z
N MET A 1 8.26 -25.77 4.87
CA MET A 1 7.82 -24.55 5.59
C MET A 1 8.99 -23.58 5.56
N ASN A 2 8.78 -22.35 5.14
CA ASN A 2 9.88 -21.38 5.12
C ASN A 2 10.09 -20.83 6.53
N GLU A 3 11.08 -21.39 7.24
CA GLU A 3 11.36 -21.05 8.65
C GLU A 3 11.72 -19.56 8.81
N ASN A 4 12.39 -18.95 7.84
CA ASN A 4 12.78 -17.55 7.91
C ASN A 4 11.55 -16.62 7.88
N PHE A 5 10.61 -16.83 6.97
CA PHE A 5 9.37 -16.05 6.88
C PHE A 5 8.56 -16.16 8.19
N VAL A 6 8.33 -17.40 8.67
CA VAL A 6 7.60 -17.62 9.93
C VAL A 6 8.29 -16.96 11.12
N ASN A 7 9.61 -16.92 11.14
CA ASN A 7 10.37 -16.25 12.19
C ASN A 7 10.22 -14.71 12.09
N PHE A 8 10.22 -14.14 10.89
CA PHE A 8 10.01 -12.69 10.71
C PHE A 8 8.64 -12.24 11.22
N CYS A 9 7.58 -13.00 10.94
CA CYS A 9 6.24 -12.70 11.45
C CYS A 9 6.18 -12.65 13.00
N LYS A 10 7.06 -13.36 13.70
CA LYS A 10 7.14 -13.40 15.17
C LYS A 10 8.01 -12.28 15.78
N MET A 11 8.69 -11.50 14.96
CA MET A 11 9.62 -10.47 15.43
C MET A 11 8.93 -9.12 15.62
N SER A 12 9.29 -8.43 16.69
CA SER A 12 8.98 -7.01 16.80
C SER A 12 9.72 -6.22 15.71
N GLN A 13 9.21 -5.05 15.33
CA GLN A 13 9.86 -4.14 14.38
C GLN A 13 11.37 -3.98 14.70
N LYS A 14 11.72 -3.68 15.94
CA LYS A 14 13.11 -3.54 16.36
C LYS A 14 13.94 -4.83 16.17
N THR A 15 13.37 -5.98 16.47
CA THR A 15 14.07 -7.28 16.30
C THR A 15 14.23 -7.61 14.81
N LEU A 16 13.18 -7.34 14.01
CA LEU A 16 13.19 -7.52 12.57
C LEU A 16 14.22 -6.60 11.91
N LYS A 17 14.29 -5.32 12.29
CA LYS A 17 15.34 -4.38 11.83
C LYS A 17 16.74 -4.96 12.01
N ASN A 18 17.04 -5.50 13.17
CA ASN A 18 18.34 -6.13 13.44
C ASN A 18 18.56 -7.40 12.60
N ALA A 19 17.53 -8.22 12.42
CA ALA A 19 17.60 -9.42 11.59
C ALA A 19 17.86 -9.08 10.12
N VAL A 20 17.17 -8.08 9.58
CA VAL A 20 17.36 -7.55 8.22
C VAL A 20 18.80 -7.06 8.04
N VAL A 21 19.34 -6.23 8.94
CA VAL A 21 20.72 -5.75 8.89
C VAL A 21 21.71 -6.94 8.86
N ASN A 22 21.46 -7.99 9.65
CA ASN A 22 22.34 -9.16 9.66
C ASN A 22 22.27 -9.95 8.34
N HIS A 23 21.09 -10.07 7.72
CA HIS A 23 20.95 -10.68 6.40
C HIS A 23 21.65 -9.86 5.32
N LEU A 24 21.45 -8.55 5.31
CA LEU A 24 22.06 -7.67 4.32
C LEU A 24 23.59 -7.69 4.35
N ARG A 25 24.21 -7.90 5.50
CA ARG A 25 25.68 -8.06 5.62
C ARG A 25 26.25 -9.21 4.79
N THR A 26 25.42 -10.16 4.37
CA THR A 26 25.86 -11.27 3.52
C THR A 26 25.85 -10.91 2.03
N THR A 27 25.12 -9.86 1.63
CA THR A 27 24.91 -9.47 0.23
C THR A 27 25.40 -8.04 -0.06
N HIS A 28 25.41 -7.15 0.94
CA HIS A 28 25.75 -5.74 0.79
C HIS A 28 26.95 -5.37 1.68
N LYS A 29 27.79 -4.45 1.17
CA LYS A 29 28.94 -3.93 1.90
C LYS A 29 28.60 -2.64 2.65
N ASP A 30 27.84 -1.77 2.01
CA ASP A 30 27.52 -0.43 2.51
C ASP A 30 26.07 -0.44 3.03
N ILE A 31 25.92 -0.47 4.36
CA ILE A 31 24.64 -0.50 5.05
C ILE A 31 24.56 0.69 6.00
N THR A 32 23.53 1.50 5.82
CA THR A 32 23.19 2.61 6.71
C THR A 32 21.97 2.25 7.55
N VAL A 33 22.13 2.30 8.87
CA VAL A 33 21.03 2.14 9.82
C VAL A 33 20.67 3.53 10.35
N GLY A 34 19.60 4.08 9.80
CA GLY A 34 19.11 5.40 10.18
C GLY A 34 18.03 5.35 11.28
N ASP A 35 17.61 6.54 11.72
CA ASP A 35 16.40 6.70 12.53
C ASP A 35 15.20 6.50 11.61
N GLY A 36 14.43 5.45 11.84
CA GLY A 36 13.25 5.10 11.05
C GLY A 36 13.53 4.30 9.77
N PHE A 37 14.76 3.92 9.44
CA PHE A 37 15.03 3.14 8.23
C PHE A 37 16.31 2.30 8.29
N VAL A 38 16.41 1.36 7.34
CA VAL A 38 17.67 0.68 6.97
C VAL A 38 17.82 0.78 5.47
N TYR A 39 18.95 1.34 5.01
CA TYR A 39 19.31 1.39 3.61
C TYR A 39 20.58 0.58 3.34
N ALA A 40 20.60 -0.20 2.26
CA ALA A 40 21.83 -0.84 1.79
C ALA A 40 22.05 -0.58 0.30
N GLN A 41 23.23 -0.09 -0.04
CA GLN A 41 23.62 0.23 -1.41
C GLN A 41 23.95 -1.04 -2.17
N GLY A 42 23.26 -1.26 -3.28
CA GLY A 42 23.53 -2.31 -4.25
C GLY A 42 24.26 -1.80 -5.48
N THR A 43 24.58 -2.71 -6.38
CA THR A 43 25.19 -2.42 -7.69
C THR A 43 24.20 -2.51 -8.85
N PHE A 44 23.06 -3.14 -8.64
CA PHE A 44 21.96 -3.20 -9.61
C PHE A 44 21.11 -1.92 -9.50
N PRO A 45 20.77 -1.25 -10.61
CA PRO A 45 20.23 0.11 -10.59
C PRO A 45 18.73 0.19 -10.25
N VAL A 46 18.24 -0.65 -9.36
CA VAL A 46 16.85 -0.68 -8.89
C VAL A 46 16.84 -0.60 -7.37
N LEU A 47 15.91 0.18 -6.82
CA LEU A 47 15.64 0.23 -5.38
C LEU A 47 14.45 -0.68 -5.05
N LEU A 48 14.64 -1.58 -4.08
CA LEU A 48 13.57 -2.39 -3.50
C LEU A 48 13.16 -1.80 -2.14
N VAL A 49 11.86 -1.66 -1.89
CA VAL A 49 11.31 -1.02 -0.68
C VAL A 49 10.31 -1.97 0.00
N ALA A 50 10.31 -1.99 1.32
CA ALA A 50 9.32 -2.65 2.17
C ALA A 50 9.32 -2.00 3.56
N HIS A 51 8.27 -2.21 4.37
CA HIS A 51 8.25 -1.68 5.71
C HIS A 51 8.41 -2.75 6.82
N LEU A 52 8.82 -2.30 8.02
CA LEU A 52 9.20 -3.18 9.13
C LEU A 52 8.13 -3.27 10.22
N ASP A 53 7.17 -2.39 10.25
CA ASP A 53 6.09 -2.37 11.23
C ASP A 53 4.90 -3.26 10.83
N THR A 54 3.87 -3.22 11.57
CA THR A 54 2.57 -3.84 11.33
C THR A 54 1.55 -3.24 12.31
N VAL A 55 0.29 -3.19 11.92
CA VAL A 55 -0.81 -2.71 12.78
C VAL A 55 -1.10 -3.61 13.98
N HIS A 56 -0.63 -4.86 13.95
CA HIS A 56 -0.97 -5.83 14.99
C HIS A 56 -0.31 -5.52 16.32
N LYS A 57 -1.13 -5.30 17.37
CA LYS A 57 -0.68 -5.00 18.72
C LYS A 57 0.03 -6.18 19.41
N SER A 58 -0.27 -7.40 18.96
CA SER A 58 0.29 -8.63 19.53
C SER A 58 0.98 -9.42 18.42
N LEU A 59 2.23 -9.82 18.69
CA LEU A 59 2.95 -10.67 17.76
C LEU A 59 2.48 -12.12 17.85
N PRO A 60 2.40 -12.86 16.73
CA PRO A 60 1.98 -14.25 16.72
C PRO A 60 3.01 -15.16 17.45
N THR A 61 2.57 -15.84 18.49
CA THR A 61 3.34 -16.91 19.12
C THR A 61 3.30 -18.18 18.28
N TYR A 62 2.10 -18.47 17.74
CA TYR A 62 1.85 -19.63 16.89
C TYR A 62 1.37 -19.18 15.52
N ILE A 63 1.96 -19.76 14.49
CA ILE A 63 1.55 -19.58 13.10
C ILE A 63 1.15 -20.95 12.58
N TYR A 64 -0.04 -21.03 12.03
CA TYR A 64 -0.63 -22.25 11.50
C TYR A 64 -0.54 -22.27 9.98
N TYR A 65 -0.46 -23.46 9.42
CA TYR A 65 -0.49 -23.68 7.99
C TYR A 65 -1.73 -24.46 7.59
N ASN A 66 -2.54 -23.88 6.73
CA ASN A 66 -3.69 -24.54 6.13
C ASN A 66 -3.26 -25.18 4.79
N ALA A 67 -3.01 -26.48 4.79
CA ALA A 67 -2.55 -27.20 3.61
C ALA A 67 -3.54 -27.20 2.43
N LYS A 68 -4.85 -27.04 2.68
CA LYS A 68 -5.86 -26.97 1.61
C LYS A 68 -5.82 -25.63 0.86
N LYS A 69 -5.49 -24.56 1.57
CA LYS A 69 -5.40 -23.19 1.01
C LYS A 69 -3.96 -22.81 0.65
N GLY A 70 -2.96 -23.59 1.09
CA GLY A 70 -1.55 -23.21 0.96
C GLY A 70 -1.17 -21.97 1.78
N ALA A 71 -1.92 -21.67 2.84
CA ALA A 71 -1.86 -20.40 3.52
C ALA A 71 -1.39 -20.48 4.97
N PHE A 72 -0.56 -19.52 5.38
CA PHE A 72 -0.20 -19.27 6.77
C PHE A 72 -1.15 -18.25 7.39
N TYR A 73 -1.47 -18.43 8.67
CA TYR A 73 -2.31 -17.50 9.44
C TYR A 73 -2.01 -17.59 10.95
N SER A 74 -2.47 -16.60 11.69
CA SER A 74 -2.42 -16.58 13.15
C SER A 74 -3.71 -15.99 13.72
N PRO A 75 -4.20 -16.46 14.89
CA PRO A 75 -5.41 -15.90 15.52
C PRO A 75 -5.30 -14.44 15.98
N VAL A 76 -4.11 -13.87 15.98
CA VAL A 76 -3.85 -12.47 16.37
C VAL A 76 -3.42 -11.59 15.19
N GLY A 77 -3.60 -12.10 13.97
CA GLY A 77 -3.01 -11.56 12.75
C GLY A 77 -1.61 -12.12 12.52
N ILE A 78 -1.22 -12.32 11.27
CA ILE A 78 0.10 -12.87 10.93
C ILE A 78 1.15 -11.77 10.71
N GLY A 79 0.71 -10.56 10.34
CA GLY A 79 1.59 -9.45 9.95
C GLY A 79 2.28 -9.73 8.60
N GLY A 80 1.53 -10.31 7.64
CA GLY A 80 1.98 -10.47 6.27
C GLY A 80 2.32 -9.13 5.63
N ASP A 81 1.56 -8.14 5.96
CA ASP A 81 1.75 -6.72 5.82
C ASP A 81 2.69 -6.18 6.92
N ASP A 82 4.02 -5.92 6.69
CA ASP A 82 4.71 -6.24 5.42
C ASP A 82 5.90 -7.20 5.62
N ARG A 83 5.74 -8.25 6.43
CA ARG A 83 6.78 -9.30 6.55
C ARG A 83 6.96 -10.07 5.23
N CYS A 84 5.93 -10.04 4.35
CA CYS A 84 6.04 -10.64 3.02
C CYS A 84 7.06 -9.88 2.18
N GLY A 85 6.95 -8.58 2.03
CA GLY A 85 7.90 -7.78 1.27
C GLY A 85 9.30 -7.83 1.85
N VAL A 86 9.44 -7.74 3.17
CA VAL A 86 10.75 -7.92 3.82
C VAL A 86 11.38 -9.26 3.44
N TYR A 87 10.62 -10.35 3.53
CA TYR A 87 11.11 -11.68 3.17
C TYR A 87 11.47 -11.76 1.68
N MET A 88 10.59 -11.28 0.81
CA MET A 88 10.77 -11.30 -0.65
C MET A 88 12.03 -10.54 -1.06
N ILE A 89 12.25 -9.33 -0.54
CA ILE A 89 13.46 -8.53 -0.81
C ILE A 89 14.71 -9.32 -0.42
N LEU A 90 14.74 -9.91 0.78
CA LEU A 90 15.89 -10.67 1.24
C LEU A 90 16.17 -11.94 0.40
N GLU A 91 15.16 -12.51 -0.26
CA GLU A 91 15.36 -13.59 -1.23
C GLU A 91 15.85 -13.07 -2.59
N ILE A 92 15.29 -11.94 -3.08
CA ILE A 92 15.65 -11.33 -4.36
C ILE A 92 17.11 -10.86 -4.36
N VAL A 93 17.58 -10.23 -3.28
CA VAL A 93 18.96 -9.68 -3.23
C VAL A 93 20.05 -10.75 -3.17
N LYS A 94 19.70 -12.02 -2.98
CA LYS A 94 20.63 -13.15 -3.15
C LYS A 94 21.00 -13.38 -4.63
N LYS A 95 20.14 -12.94 -5.56
CA LYS A 95 20.33 -13.10 -7.02
C LYS A 95 20.72 -11.79 -7.69
N PHE A 96 20.09 -10.70 -7.27
CA PHE A 96 20.31 -9.35 -7.82
C PHE A 96 20.74 -8.42 -6.70
N ASN A 97 21.93 -7.87 -6.79
CA ASN A 97 22.44 -6.92 -5.78
C ASN A 97 21.78 -5.55 -5.96
N CYS A 98 20.45 -5.49 -5.82
CA CYS A 98 19.66 -4.26 -5.81
C CYS A 98 19.97 -3.44 -4.55
N SER A 99 19.84 -2.12 -4.64
CA SER A 99 19.74 -1.31 -3.42
C SER A 99 18.43 -1.64 -2.69
N VAL A 100 18.43 -1.55 -1.38
CA VAL A 100 17.23 -1.84 -0.57
C VAL A 100 17.00 -0.75 0.46
N LEU A 101 15.72 -0.47 0.72
CA LEU A 101 15.27 0.43 1.77
C LEU A 101 14.15 -0.27 2.56
N PHE A 102 14.37 -0.40 3.86
CA PHE A 102 13.33 -0.86 4.78
C PHE A 102 12.95 0.28 5.69
N CYS A 103 11.69 0.70 5.65
CA CYS A 103 11.14 1.79 6.45
C CYS A 103 10.52 1.29 7.75
N GLU A 104 10.53 2.11 8.79
CA GLU A 104 9.78 1.91 10.03
C GLU A 104 8.57 2.82 10.03
N ASP A 105 7.49 2.39 10.69
CA ASP A 105 6.29 3.19 10.94
C ASP A 105 5.58 3.67 9.64
N GLU A 106 5.50 2.80 8.62
CA GLU A 106 4.70 3.04 7.42
C GLU A 106 3.24 3.22 7.78
N GLU A 107 2.71 2.33 8.63
CA GLU A 107 1.33 2.30 9.13
C GLU A 107 0.93 3.54 9.97
N SER A 108 1.91 4.34 10.31
CA SER A 108 1.75 5.64 10.95
C SER A 108 1.89 6.81 9.95
N GLY A 109 1.71 6.54 8.65
CA GLY A 109 1.76 7.51 7.56
C GLY A 109 3.16 7.75 7.00
N GLY A 110 3.96 6.67 6.84
CA GLY A 110 5.25 6.71 6.17
C GLY A 110 6.32 7.50 6.91
N LEU A 111 6.39 7.38 8.24
CA LEU A 111 7.35 8.15 9.04
C LEU A 111 8.79 7.82 8.71
N GLY A 112 9.09 6.54 8.43
CA GLY A 112 10.42 6.09 8.04
C GLY A 112 10.84 6.65 6.69
N ALA A 113 9.96 6.62 5.70
CA ALA A 113 10.18 7.20 4.37
C ALA A 113 10.42 8.72 4.46
N LYS A 114 9.63 9.44 5.26
CA LYS A 114 9.83 10.88 5.51
C LYS A 114 11.20 11.16 6.10
N LYS A 115 11.63 10.41 7.11
CA LYS A 115 12.97 10.55 7.71
C LYS A 115 14.06 10.19 6.73
N PHE A 116 13.88 9.20 5.88
CA PHE A 116 14.86 8.82 4.87
C PHE A 116 15.12 9.96 3.87
N ILE A 117 14.07 10.55 3.29
CA ILE A 117 14.23 11.63 2.30
C ILE A 117 14.85 12.92 2.88
N GLU A 118 14.78 13.15 4.18
CA GLU A 118 15.42 14.27 4.85
C GLU A 118 16.95 14.12 4.96
N THR A 119 17.48 12.91 4.72
CA THR A 119 18.93 12.64 4.85
C THR A 119 19.73 13.16 3.66
N ASP A 120 21.00 13.49 3.90
CA ASP A 120 21.92 13.81 2.80
C ASP A 120 22.25 12.58 1.95
N LEU A 121 22.10 11.38 2.50
CA LEU A 121 22.23 10.13 1.77
C LEU A 121 21.20 10.06 0.62
N ALA A 122 19.93 10.30 0.92
CA ALA A 122 18.85 10.19 -0.07
C ALA A 122 19.03 11.15 -1.25
N LYS A 123 19.54 12.36 -1.00
CA LYS A 123 19.75 13.41 -2.02
C LYS A 123 20.74 13.03 -3.13
N GLY A 124 21.61 12.05 -2.88
CA GLY A 124 22.63 11.62 -3.85
C GLY A 124 22.28 10.33 -4.58
N LEU A 125 21.12 9.75 -4.34
CA LEU A 125 20.72 8.47 -4.93
C LEU A 125 20.05 8.66 -6.29
N ALA A 126 20.30 7.71 -7.19
CA ALA A 126 19.66 7.63 -8.49
C ALA A 126 19.44 6.16 -8.85
N PHE A 127 18.23 5.85 -9.32
CA PHE A 127 17.83 4.51 -9.72
C PHE A 127 17.16 4.53 -11.08
N ASN A 128 17.06 3.39 -11.70
CA ASN A 128 16.31 3.23 -12.93
C ASN A 128 14.80 3.27 -12.68
N TYR A 129 14.37 2.64 -11.58
CA TYR A 129 13.02 2.64 -11.04
C TYR A 129 13.01 2.04 -9.64
N ILE A 130 11.88 2.15 -8.96
CA ILE A 130 11.66 1.69 -7.59
C ILE A 130 10.57 0.62 -7.60
N ILE A 131 10.79 -0.48 -6.88
CA ILE A 131 9.78 -1.50 -6.59
C ILE A 131 9.58 -1.55 -5.09
N GLU A 132 8.37 -1.30 -4.65
CA GLU A 132 7.92 -1.62 -3.31
C GLU A 132 7.22 -2.98 -3.33
N LEU A 133 7.42 -3.77 -2.30
CA LEU A 133 6.79 -5.06 -2.11
C LEU A 133 5.93 -5.00 -0.86
N ASP A 134 4.74 -4.43 -1.00
CA ASP A 134 3.82 -4.13 0.09
C ASP A 134 2.37 -4.00 -0.43
N ARG A 135 2.00 -4.82 -1.41
CA ARG A 135 0.62 -4.84 -1.89
C ARG A 135 -0.04 -6.17 -1.58
N LYS A 136 -1.27 -6.14 -1.07
CA LYS A 136 -2.10 -7.35 -0.93
C LYS A 136 -2.35 -8.02 -2.28
N GLY A 137 -2.80 -9.29 -2.25
CA GLY A 137 -3.13 -10.02 -3.47
C GLY A 137 -1.93 -10.70 -4.10
N SER A 138 -2.09 -11.16 -5.34
CA SER A 138 -1.11 -12.02 -6.01
C SER A 138 -0.42 -11.38 -7.21
N ASN A 139 -1.06 -10.43 -7.89
CA ASN A 139 -0.55 -9.88 -9.16
C ASN A 139 -0.93 -8.42 -9.44
N ASP A 140 -1.30 -7.66 -8.42
CA ASP A 140 -1.59 -6.24 -8.57
C ASP A 140 -0.31 -5.41 -8.62
N ALA A 141 -0.31 -4.34 -9.42
CA ALA A 141 0.70 -3.31 -9.51
C ALA A 141 0.06 -1.93 -9.30
N VAL A 142 0.50 -1.21 -8.29
CA VAL A 142 -0.05 0.10 -7.93
C VAL A 142 1.00 1.18 -8.12
N PHE A 143 0.70 2.18 -8.95
CA PHE A 143 1.63 3.24 -9.32
C PHE A 143 1.37 4.56 -8.57
N TYR A 144 0.30 4.62 -7.78
CA TYR A 144 -0.16 5.81 -7.05
C TYR A 144 -0.27 7.05 -7.96
N ASP A 145 0.45 8.12 -7.65
CA ASP A 145 0.44 9.35 -8.43
C ASP A 145 1.53 9.39 -9.52
N CYS A 146 2.20 8.28 -9.81
CA CYS A 146 3.15 8.17 -10.91
C CYS A 146 2.41 7.84 -12.22
N ASP A 147 2.39 8.78 -13.17
CA ASP A 147 1.66 8.71 -14.45
C ASP A 147 2.63 8.48 -15.62
N ASN A 148 3.53 7.50 -15.49
CA ASN A 148 4.49 7.13 -16.51
C ASN A 148 4.00 5.88 -17.27
N GLU A 149 3.36 6.09 -18.44
CA GLU A 149 2.79 5.01 -19.26
C GLU A 149 3.82 3.97 -19.70
N GLU A 150 5.04 4.39 -20.06
CA GLU A 150 6.10 3.46 -20.47
C GLU A 150 6.53 2.55 -19.32
N PHE A 151 6.57 3.09 -18.11
CA PHE A 151 6.86 2.31 -16.90
C PHE A 151 5.73 1.35 -16.55
N GLU A 152 4.48 1.80 -16.65
CA GLU A 152 3.31 0.95 -16.43
C GLU A 152 3.30 -0.22 -17.43
N GLU A 153 3.51 0.02 -18.72
CA GLU A 153 3.63 -1.03 -19.75
C GLU A 153 4.81 -1.97 -19.46
N PHE A 154 5.94 -1.41 -19.00
CA PHE A 154 7.11 -2.21 -18.65
C PHE A 154 6.82 -3.17 -17.50
N ILE A 155 6.13 -2.74 -16.45
CA ILE A 155 5.78 -3.58 -15.28
C ILE A 155 4.70 -4.60 -15.63
N THR A 156 3.64 -4.18 -16.32
CA THR A 156 2.43 -5.01 -16.53
C THR A 156 2.54 -5.97 -17.72
N LYS A 157 3.69 -6.01 -18.39
CA LYS A 157 3.89 -6.78 -19.63
C LYS A 157 3.58 -8.28 -19.50
N GLU A 158 3.76 -8.89 -18.34
CA GLU A 158 3.68 -10.35 -18.20
C GLU A 158 2.77 -10.80 -17.04
N PHE A 159 3.12 -10.48 -15.81
CA PHE A 159 2.52 -11.07 -14.61
C PHE A 159 1.55 -10.13 -13.89
N TYR A 160 1.93 -8.87 -13.81
CA TYR A 160 1.19 -7.90 -13.01
C TYR A 160 0.09 -7.21 -13.80
N GLN A 161 -0.92 -6.73 -13.08
CA GLN A 161 -2.03 -5.93 -13.61
C GLN A 161 -2.13 -4.64 -12.83
N SER A 162 -2.36 -3.53 -13.53
CA SER A 162 -2.56 -2.24 -12.87
C SER A 162 -3.79 -2.26 -11.97
N ASP A 163 -3.60 -1.78 -10.75
CA ASP A 163 -4.66 -1.60 -9.77
C ASP A 163 -4.50 -0.23 -9.09
N TRP A 164 -5.47 0.13 -8.29
CA TRP A 164 -5.49 1.40 -7.60
C TRP A 164 -5.11 1.24 -6.12
N GLY A 165 -4.45 2.26 -5.55
CA GLY A 165 -4.10 2.34 -4.13
C GLY A 165 -4.06 3.78 -3.64
N THR A 166 -4.11 3.97 -2.34
CA THR A 166 -4.20 5.29 -1.71
C THR A 166 -2.84 5.84 -1.29
N PHE A 167 -2.00 5.03 -0.67
CA PHE A 167 -0.74 5.46 -0.07
C PHE A 167 0.18 4.25 0.17
N SER A 168 1.49 4.50 0.15
CA SER A 168 2.55 3.63 0.66
C SER A 168 3.85 4.45 0.76
N ASP A 169 4.95 3.89 1.24
CA ASP A 169 6.23 4.59 1.40
C ASP A 169 6.74 5.20 0.08
N ILE A 170 6.52 4.53 -1.06
CA ILE A 170 6.92 5.07 -2.38
C ILE A 170 6.10 6.29 -2.81
N SER A 171 4.95 6.55 -2.23
CA SER A 171 4.23 7.83 -2.44
C SER A 171 5.04 9.04 -1.96
N ILE A 172 5.98 8.81 -1.04
CA ILE A 172 6.91 9.83 -0.51
C ILE A 172 8.25 9.77 -1.24
N ILE A 173 8.77 8.56 -1.47
CA ILE A 173 10.14 8.33 -1.97
C ILE A 173 10.25 8.64 -3.46
N ALA A 174 9.25 8.22 -4.27
CA ALA A 174 9.30 8.34 -5.72
C ALA A 174 9.37 9.80 -6.21
N PRO A 175 8.50 10.72 -5.76
CA PRO A 175 8.57 12.13 -6.17
C PRO A 175 9.85 12.81 -5.67
N PHE A 176 10.38 12.45 -4.48
CA PHE A 176 11.63 13.01 -3.96
C PHE A 176 12.84 12.59 -4.79
N LEU A 177 12.91 11.33 -5.22
CA LEU A 177 13.99 10.80 -6.05
C LEU A 177 13.80 11.06 -7.54
N GLU A 178 12.68 11.68 -7.94
CA GLU A 178 12.28 11.92 -9.34
C GLU A 178 12.30 10.61 -10.16
N CYS A 179 11.96 9.48 -9.53
CA CYS A 179 12.13 8.15 -10.07
C CYS A 179 10.80 7.39 -10.03
N ALA A 180 10.37 6.81 -11.16
CA ALA A 180 9.12 6.04 -11.23
C ALA A 180 9.13 4.88 -10.24
N ALA A 181 7.98 4.61 -9.64
CA ALA A 181 7.83 3.58 -8.63
C ALA A 181 6.52 2.80 -8.77
N VAL A 182 6.55 1.55 -8.32
CA VAL A 182 5.41 0.65 -8.28
C VAL A 182 5.40 -0.16 -6.99
N ASN A 183 4.21 -0.38 -6.43
CA ASN A 183 3.99 -1.32 -5.33
C ASN A 183 3.35 -2.61 -5.86
N LEU A 184 3.97 -3.76 -5.59
CA LEU A 184 3.61 -5.05 -6.16
C LEU A 184 3.08 -6.01 -5.09
N SER A 185 2.13 -6.86 -5.49
CA SER A 185 1.50 -7.85 -4.61
C SER A 185 2.48 -8.85 -4.02
N CYS A 186 2.26 -9.17 -2.73
CA CYS A 186 3.12 -10.00 -1.90
C CYS A 186 2.46 -11.30 -1.41
N GLY A 187 1.23 -11.63 -1.86
CA GLY A 187 0.54 -12.86 -1.49
C GLY A 187 -0.12 -12.83 -0.12
N TYR A 188 -0.26 -11.68 0.53
CA TYR A 188 -1.05 -11.54 1.75
C TYR A 188 -2.45 -11.02 1.46
N TYR A 189 -3.39 -11.29 2.37
CA TYR A 189 -4.82 -10.98 2.25
C TYR A 189 -5.39 -10.58 3.59
N ASN A 190 -6.49 -9.83 3.58
CA ASN A 190 -7.18 -9.33 4.77
C ASN A 190 -6.25 -8.52 5.69
N ALA A 191 -5.38 -7.69 5.07
CA ALA A 191 -4.50 -6.78 5.79
C ALA A 191 -5.24 -6.02 6.89
N HIS A 192 -4.54 -5.67 7.96
CA HIS A 192 -5.05 -4.90 9.10
C HIS A 192 -6.13 -5.60 9.94
N THR A 193 -6.39 -6.89 9.70
CA THR A 193 -7.34 -7.68 10.49
C THR A 193 -6.67 -8.89 11.15
N VAL A 194 -7.30 -9.44 12.19
CA VAL A 194 -6.84 -10.71 12.80
C VAL A 194 -7.03 -11.92 11.87
N GLU A 195 -7.83 -11.77 10.81
CA GLU A 195 -8.05 -12.80 9.80
C GLU A 195 -7.02 -12.76 8.65
N GLU A 196 -6.00 -11.94 8.81
CA GLU A 196 -4.91 -11.85 7.83
C GLU A 196 -4.24 -13.21 7.61
N TYR A 197 -3.98 -13.51 6.35
CA TYR A 197 -3.30 -14.74 5.95
C TYR A 197 -2.36 -14.50 4.76
N VAL A 198 -1.39 -15.39 4.59
CA VAL A 198 -0.39 -15.34 3.51
C VAL A 198 -0.42 -16.62 2.71
N VAL A 199 -0.58 -16.53 1.39
CA VAL A 199 -0.52 -17.66 0.47
C VAL A 199 0.91 -17.82 -0.04
N LEU A 200 1.58 -18.85 0.45
CA LEU A 200 3.01 -19.05 0.19
C LEU A 200 3.35 -19.14 -1.30
N SER A 201 2.54 -19.87 -2.07
CA SER A 201 2.78 -20.05 -3.51
C SER A 201 2.63 -18.74 -4.31
N GLU A 202 1.81 -17.81 -3.84
CA GLU A 202 1.63 -16.51 -4.49
C GLU A 202 2.79 -15.57 -4.16
N MET A 203 3.25 -15.57 -2.89
CA MET A 203 4.47 -14.86 -2.50
C MET A 203 5.69 -15.37 -3.28
N GLU A 204 5.84 -16.70 -3.44
CA GLU A 204 6.92 -17.30 -4.24
C GLU A 204 6.80 -16.95 -5.73
N ALA A 205 5.58 -16.93 -6.29
CA ALA A 205 5.32 -16.52 -7.67
C ALA A 205 5.67 -15.05 -7.90
N SER A 206 5.37 -14.18 -6.93
CA SER A 206 5.74 -12.76 -7.00
C SER A 206 7.26 -12.56 -6.93
N ILE A 207 7.98 -13.30 -6.07
CA ILE A 207 9.47 -13.30 -6.07
C ILE A 207 10.00 -13.69 -7.46
N GLU A 208 9.44 -14.73 -8.07
CA GLU A 208 9.86 -15.18 -9.40
C GLU A 208 9.55 -14.12 -10.48
N ALA A 209 8.39 -13.48 -10.41
CA ALA A 209 7.99 -12.42 -11.33
C ALA A 209 8.92 -11.20 -11.23
N VAL A 210 9.23 -10.75 -10.01
CA VAL A 210 10.20 -9.66 -9.79
C VAL A 210 11.59 -10.06 -10.30
N CYS A 211 12.05 -11.28 -10.05
CA CYS A 211 13.33 -11.76 -10.60
C CYS A 211 13.34 -11.71 -12.14
N LYS A 212 12.28 -12.14 -12.82
CA LYS A 212 12.16 -12.05 -14.28
C LYS A 212 12.13 -10.59 -14.78
N LEU A 213 11.47 -9.71 -14.03
CA LEU A 213 11.48 -8.28 -14.32
C LEU A 213 12.91 -7.72 -14.25
N LEU A 214 13.66 -8.05 -13.20
CA LEU A 214 15.06 -7.63 -13.04
C LEU A 214 15.98 -8.26 -14.10
N GLU A 215 15.76 -9.51 -14.51
CA GLU A 215 16.53 -10.17 -15.57
C GLU A 215 16.43 -9.46 -16.93
N ARG A 216 15.28 -8.87 -17.22
CA ARG A 216 15.06 -8.13 -18.48
C ARG A 216 15.43 -6.65 -18.40
N THR A 217 15.71 -6.14 -17.19
CA THR A 217 16.09 -4.75 -16.97
C THR A 217 17.48 -4.46 -17.53
N THR A 218 17.59 -3.42 -18.31
CA THR A 218 18.84 -2.93 -18.91
C THR A 218 19.22 -1.57 -18.32
N GLU A 219 20.43 -1.08 -18.63
CA GLU A 219 20.87 0.25 -18.21
C GLU A 219 20.05 1.39 -18.84
N ASN A 220 19.30 1.11 -19.92
CA ASN A 220 18.47 2.08 -20.60
C ASN A 220 17.04 2.15 -20.06
N ASP A 221 16.61 1.19 -19.24
CA ASP A 221 15.27 1.14 -18.65
C ASP A 221 15.19 2.08 -17.44
N LYS A 222 15.29 3.38 -17.70
CA LYS A 222 15.18 4.46 -16.72
C LYS A 222 13.84 5.15 -16.89
N PHE A 223 13.08 5.20 -15.81
CA PHE A 223 11.75 5.77 -15.80
C PHE A 223 11.70 6.92 -14.77
N GLU A 224 11.35 8.11 -15.23
CA GLU A 224 11.18 9.28 -14.38
C GLU A 224 9.83 9.26 -13.69
N TYR A 225 9.76 9.81 -12.49
CA TYR A 225 8.51 10.09 -11.84
C TYR A 225 7.78 11.20 -12.62
N VAL A 226 6.63 10.88 -13.15
CA VAL A 226 5.73 11.85 -13.79
C VAL A 226 4.53 12.01 -12.86
N GLU A 227 4.41 13.17 -12.23
CA GLU A 227 3.28 13.43 -11.36
C GLU A 227 1.99 13.40 -12.17
N ARG A 228 1.01 12.62 -11.73
CA ARG A 228 -0.33 12.59 -12.31
C ARG A 228 -0.94 13.97 -12.17
N VAL A 229 -0.88 14.75 -13.23
CA VAL A 229 -1.62 16.01 -13.30
C VAL A 229 -3.09 15.64 -13.37
N SER A 230 -3.77 15.72 -12.24
CA SER A 230 -5.22 15.69 -12.26
C SER A 230 -5.66 16.95 -13.03
N THR A 231 -5.82 16.82 -14.35
CA THR A 231 -6.54 17.80 -15.15
C THR A 231 -8.01 17.75 -14.73
N PHE A 232 -8.25 18.03 -13.47
CA PHE A 232 -9.57 18.20 -12.94
C PHE A 232 -10.13 19.51 -13.43
N SER A 233 -10.57 19.50 -14.68
CA SER A 233 -11.72 20.29 -15.07
C SER A 233 -12.92 19.56 -14.48
N TYR A 234 -13.64 20.20 -13.59
CA TYR A 234 -14.85 19.76 -12.89
C TYR A 234 -15.91 19.03 -13.74
N GLY A 235 -15.77 19.03 -15.06
CA GLY A 235 -16.68 18.44 -16.04
C GLY A 235 -16.40 16.99 -16.44
N ASN A 236 -15.19 16.47 -16.33
CA ASN A 236 -14.86 15.17 -16.94
C ASN A 236 -15.04 13.97 -16.01
N TRP A 237 -14.75 14.11 -14.73
CA TRP A 237 -14.99 13.01 -13.77
C TRP A 237 -16.47 12.81 -13.45
N GLY A 238 -17.20 13.91 -13.31
CA GLY A 238 -18.65 13.81 -13.18
C GLY A 238 -19.27 13.04 -14.35
N ASN A 239 -18.76 13.23 -15.57
CA ASN A 239 -19.18 12.48 -16.74
C ASN A 239 -18.67 11.04 -16.78
N TYR A 240 -17.43 10.76 -16.36
CA TYR A 240 -16.89 9.40 -16.28
C TYR A 240 -17.63 8.56 -15.24
N PHE A 241 -17.84 9.10 -14.04
CA PHE A 241 -18.58 8.41 -13.00
C PHE A 241 -20.08 8.35 -13.28
N ALA A 242 -20.70 9.39 -13.82
CA ALA A 242 -22.08 9.36 -14.26
C ALA A 242 -22.31 8.35 -15.40
N GLN A 243 -21.34 8.15 -16.27
CA GLN A 243 -21.40 7.18 -17.37
C GLN A 243 -21.18 5.74 -16.88
N LYS A 244 -20.35 5.54 -15.84
CA LYS A 244 -20.02 4.21 -15.29
C LYS A 244 -20.98 3.77 -14.18
N TYR A 245 -21.55 4.70 -13.41
CA TYR A 245 -22.29 4.40 -12.18
C TYR A 245 -23.62 5.16 -11.99
N GLY A 246 -24.02 5.99 -12.94
CA GLY A 246 -25.28 6.77 -12.89
C GLY A 246 -25.15 8.10 -12.13
N ASN A 247 -26.21 8.94 -12.20
CA ASN A 247 -26.22 10.34 -11.74
C ASN A 247 -26.28 10.55 -10.20
N GLY A 248 -25.66 9.71 -9.40
CA GLY A 248 -25.80 9.72 -7.93
C GLY A 248 -24.53 9.93 -7.11
N TYR A 249 -23.46 10.50 -7.66
CA TYR A 249 -22.21 10.64 -6.93
C TYR A 249 -22.10 11.92 -6.12
N PRO A 250 -21.81 11.81 -4.82
CA PRO A 250 -21.40 12.92 -3.99
C PRO A 250 -19.93 13.29 -4.28
N THR A 251 -19.68 14.58 -4.42
CA THR A 251 -18.40 15.20 -4.83
C THR A 251 -17.43 15.46 -3.67
N TYR A 252 -17.24 14.58 -2.71
CA TYR A 252 -16.47 14.87 -1.49
C TYR A 252 -15.05 14.32 -1.43
N MET A 253 -14.37 14.16 -2.55
CA MET A 253 -12.92 13.91 -2.53
C MET A 253 -12.08 15.21 -2.61
N TYR A 254 -12.60 16.37 -2.20
CA TYR A 254 -11.88 17.64 -2.34
C TYR A 254 -11.89 18.50 -1.08
N ASP A 255 -10.79 19.27 -0.94
CA ASP A 255 -10.51 20.20 0.15
C ASP A 255 -11.71 21.04 0.59
N ILE A 256 -11.91 21.09 1.89
CA ILE A 256 -12.97 21.83 2.57
C ILE A 256 -12.94 23.34 2.21
N GLU A 257 -11.79 23.87 1.80
CA GLU A 257 -11.65 25.28 1.44
C GLU A 257 -12.33 25.68 0.12
N GLU A 258 -12.54 24.74 -0.82
CA GLU A 258 -13.18 25.02 -2.12
C GLU A 258 -14.72 24.96 -2.08
N TYR A 259 -15.31 24.43 -0.99
CA TYR A 259 -16.75 24.34 -0.80
C TYR A 259 -17.41 25.65 -0.34
N GLU A 260 -16.64 26.63 0.13
CA GLU A 260 -17.16 27.92 0.57
C GLU A 260 -17.70 28.79 -0.56
N GLU A 261 -17.40 28.48 -1.83
CA GLU A 261 -17.84 29.28 -2.99
C GLU A 261 -19.21 28.87 -3.58
N HIS A 262 -19.86 27.80 -3.09
CA HIS A 262 -21.19 27.37 -3.55
C HIS A 262 -22.22 27.36 -2.41
N PRO A 263 -22.98 28.46 -2.22
CA PRO A 263 -23.90 28.60 -1.07
C PRO A 263 -24.96 27.51 -0.94
N GLU A 264 -25.47 26.99 -2.05
CA GLU A 264 -26.49 25.92 -2.04
C GLU A 264 -25.95 24.58 -1.55
N TYR A 265 -24.65 24.32 -1.75
CA TYR A 265 -24.00 23.10 -1.30
C TYR A 265 -23.56 23.20 0.16
N THR A 266 -23.10 24.37 0.57
CA THR A 266 -22.65 24.64 1.95
C THR A 266 -23.80 24.53 2.94
N GLU A 267 -24.99 25.00 2.57
CA GLU A 267 -26.18 24.94 3.44
C GLU A 267 -26.67 23.48 3.62
N TYR A 268 -26.64 22.67 2.55
CA TYR A 268 -27.03 21.27 2.60
C TYR A 268 -26.02 20.44 3.42
N VAL A 269 -24.73 20.67 3.24
CA VAL A 269 -23.66 19.99 3.99
C VAL A 269 -23.69 20.39 5.46
N HIS A 270 -23.82 21.70 5.78
CA HIS A 270 -23.88 22.17 7.16
C HIS A 270 -25.09 21.64 7.94
N GLN A 271 -26.26 21.54 7.34
CA GLN A 271 -27.45 21.03 8.01
C GLN A 271 -27.38 19.52 8.30
N LYS A 272 -26.62 18.76 7.49
CA LYS A 272 -26.60 17.30 7.58
C LYS A 272 -25.41 16.75 8.36
N TYR A 273 -24.33 17.50 8.55
CA TYR A 273 -23.03 16.98 9.00
C TYR A 273 -22.38 17.77 10.17
N THR A 274 -23.13 18.46 10.96
CA THR A 274 -22.63 19.14 12.19
C THR A 274 -22.77 18.24 13.41
N GLY A 275 -21.64 17.90 14.05
CA GLY A 275 -21.57 17.13 15.28
C GLY A 275 -21.24 15.65 15.10
N LYS A 276 -21.02 14.93 16.20
CA LYS A 276 -20.82 13.47 16.18
C LYS A 276 -22.14 12.79 15.90
N ASN A 277 -22.28 12.30 14.68
CA ASN A 277 -23.47 11.61 14.21
C ASN A 277 -23.20 10.11 14.09
N TYR A 278 -24.27 9.34 14.20
CA TYR A 278 -24.29 7.92 13.95
C TYR A 278 -24.65 7.65 12.49
N TYR A 279 -23.80 6.89 11.81
CA TYR A 279 -23.98 6.53 10.40
C TYR A 279 -24.16 5.02 10.26
N LEU A 280 -25.12 4.62 9.45
CA LEU A 280 -25.33 3.25 9.01
C LEU A 280 -24.93 3.17 7.55
N ILE A 281 -23.95 2.31 7.24
CA ILE A 281 -23.39 2.13 5.89
C ILE A 281 -23.86 0.77 5.36
N GLU A 282 -24.61 0.78 4.27
CA GLU A 282 -25.00 -0.42 3.55
C GLU A 282 -24.04 -0.67 2.40
N TYR A 283 -23.49 -1.88 2.30
CA TYR A 283 -22.51 -2.23 1.29
C TYR A 283 -22.61 -3.66 0.79
N ILE A 284 -22.03 -3.95 -0.37
CA ILE A 284 -21.91 -5.30 -0.92
C ILE A 284 -20.51 -5.83 -0.61
N ASP A 285 -20.41 -6.98 0.06
CA ASP A 285 -19.14 -7.63 0.34
C ASP A 285 -18.56 -8.34 -0.92
N ASP A 286 -17.31 -8.80 -0.82
CA ASP A 286 -16.59 -9.53 -1.85
C ASP A 286 -17.28 -10.83 -2.34
N ARG A 287 -18.30 -11.28 -1.61
CA ARG A 287 -19.17 -12.43 -1.96
C ARG A 287 -20.47 -12.01 -2.63
N GLY A 288 -20.66 -10.72 -2.89
CA GLY A 288 -21.86 -10.16 -3.47
C GLY A 288 -23.06 -10.10 -2.50
N LYS A 289 -22.81 -10.18 -1.19
CA LYS A 289 -23.84 -10.13 -0.16
C LYS A 289 -23.95 -8.73 0.42
N THR A 290 -25.18 -8.24 0.57
CA THR A 290 -25.47 -6.98 1.26
C THR A 290 -25.23 -7.12 2.77
N ASN A 291 -24.48 -6.19 3.33
CA ASN A 291 -24.15 -6.07 4.76
C ASN A 291 -24.36 -4.63 5.23
N TRP A 292 -24.30 -4.44 6.53
CA TRP A 292 -24.50 -3.15 7.18
C TRP A 292 -23.40 -2.94 8.22
N GLU A 293 -22.87 -1.73 8.30
CA GLU A 293 -21.91 -1.34 9.32
C GLU A 293 -22.24 0.02 9.93
N GLU A 294 -21.99 0.13 11.22
CA GLU A 294 -22.27 1.30 12.02
C GLU A 294 -20.98 2.06 12.30
N THR A 295 -20.99 3.37 12.12
CA THR A 295 -19.84 4.20 12.46
C THR A 295 -20.27 5.56 13.01
N TYR A 296 -19.42 6.15 13.87
CA TYR A 296 -19.59 7.51 14.36
C TYR A 296 -18.60 8.44 13.68
N ALA A 297 -19.09 9.54 13.13
CA ALA A 297 -18.27 10.52 12.43
C ALA A 297 -18.82 11.93 12.56
N ASP A 298 -17.98 12.91 12.35
CA ASP A 298 -18.40 14.32 12.34
C ASP A 298 -18.97 14.73 10.97
N SER A 299 -18.73 13.90 9.94
CA SER A 299 -19.27 14.10 8.60
C SER A 299 -19.51 12.78 7.87
N TYR A 300 -20.30 12.83 6.80
CA TYR A 300 -20.56 11.72 5.89
C TYR A 300 -19.24 11.22 5.22
N ALA A 301 -18.40 12.14 4.77
CA ALA A 301 -17.12 11.81 4.18
C ALA A 301 -16.18 11.10 5.18
N GLU A 302 -16.16 11.54 6.43
CA GLU A 302 -15.43 10.88 7.50
C GLU A 302 -15.99 9.49 7.80
N ALA A 303 -17.33 9.32 7.80
CA ALA A 303 -17.95 8.02 8.01
C ALA A 303 -17.52 7.02 6.93
N ILE A 304 -17.57 7.43 5.66
CA ILE A 304 -17.12 6.61 4.53
C ILE A 304 -15.60 6.36 4.58
N GLY A 305 -14.81 7.39 4.86
CA GLY A 305 -13.37 7.25 4.98
C GLY A 305 -12.98 6.26 6.07
N LYS A 306 -13.61 6.35 7.24
CA LYS A 306 -13.44 5.37 8.33
C LYS A 306 -13.85 3.97 7.90
N PHE A 307 -15.02 3.82 7.27
CA PHE A 307 -15.50 2.53 6.78
C PHE A 307 -14.51 1.89 5.80
N LEU A 308 -14.06 2.62 4.78
CA LEU A 308 -13.13 2.11 3.79
C LEU A 308 -11.73 1.83 4.37
N MET A 309 -11.31 2.52 5.43
CA MET A 309 -10.08 2.19 6.18
C MET A 309 -10.14 0.82 6.85
N TYR A 310 -11.32 0.41 7.33
CA TYR A 310 -11.51 -0.88 7.98
C TYR A 310 -11.84 -2.01 7.00
N HIS A 311 -12.22 -1.66 5.76
CA HIS A 311 -12.60 -2.60 4.70
C HIS A 311 -11.74 -2.38 3.46
N ALA A 312 -10.44 -2.65 3.59
CA ALA A 312 -9.45 -2.42 2.53
C ALA A 312 -9.69 -3.18 1.21
N ASN A 313 -10.58 -4.19 1.24
CA ASN A 313 -11.05 -4.95 0.08
C ASN A 313 -12.33 -4.39 -0.56
N LEU A 314 -12.93 -3.36 0.03
CA LEU A 314 -14.11 -2.69 -0.51
C LEU A 314 -13.73 -1.34 -1.11
N MET A 315 -14.44 -1.00 -2.17
CA MET A 315 -14.31 0.29 -2.83
C MET A 315 -15.56 1.13 -2.59
N TYR A 316 -15.46 2.41 -2.85
CA TYR A 316 -16.61 3.31 -2.76
C TYR A 316 -17.83 2.80 -3.55
N GLY A 317 -17.59 2.12 -4.69
CA GLY A 317 -18.64 1.52 -5.51
C GLY A 317 -19.35 0.33 -4.88
N ASP A 318 -18.83 -0.23 -3.80
CA ASP A 318 -19.46 -1.33 -3.05
C ASP A 318 -20.42 -0.79 -1.97
N ILE A 319 -20.40 0.51 -1.69
CA ILE A 319 -21.33 1.19 -0.78
C ILE A 319 -22.63 1.46 -1.54
N ILE A 320 -23.73 0.88 -1.04
CA ILE A 320 -25.08 1.02 -1.62
C ILE A 320 -25.73 2.31 -1.10
N ASP A 321 -25.69 2.50 0.21
CA ASP A 321 -26.30 3.63 0.90
C ASP A 321 -25.56 3.98 2.18
N VAL A 322 -25.66 5.24 2.58
CA VAL A 322 -25.19 5.70 3.88
C VAL A 322 -26.27 6.58 4.47
N SER A 323 -26.88 6.15 5.54
CA SER A 323 -27.88 6.90 6.28
C SER A 323 -27.28 7.48 7.56
N CYS A 324 -27.70 8.68 7.92
CA CYS A 324 -27.33 9.33 9.17
C CYS A 324 -28.54 9.36 10.08
N GLU A 325 -28.44 8.72 11.25
CA GLU A 325 -29.41 8.91 12.31
C GLU A 325 -28.88 10.01 13.24
N SER A 326 -29.39 11.23 13.08
CA SER A 326 -29.14 12.29 14.04
C SER A 326 -29.83 11.95 15.34
N GLY A 327 -29.07 11.71 16.39
CA GLY A 327 -29.64 11.63 17.74
C GLY A 327 -30.37 12.95 18.08
N GLU A 328 -31.62 12.85 18.45
CA GLU A 328 -32.38 13.94 19.09
C GLU A 328 -31.74 14.38 20.39
#